data_a72803227c29b6596999f9419dafe504
#
_entry.id   a72803227c29b6596999f9419dafe504
#
_cell.length_a   1.000
_cell.length_b   1.000
_cell.length_c   1.000
_cell.angle_alpha   90.00
_cell.angle_beta   90.00
_cell.angle_gamma   90.00
#
_symmetry.space_group_name_H-M   'P 1'
#
loop_
_entity.id
_entity.type
_entity.pdbx_description
1 polymer ?
#
loop_
_entity_poly.entity_id
_entity_poly.type
_entity_poly.pdbx_seq_one_letter_code
_entity_poly.pdbx_strand_id
1 'polypeptide(L)'
;MDNYDKEWSIPSSLNFAAYKNLAPGTYKLRVKACNGVGVWGDKETVLKIIVVPPFWKTTWAFFIYAILIGVALYITFRLMRDFNTLRNRIQVEKQLTEYKLVFFTNISHEFRTPLTLIQGALEKMQRGGKIPKEMAYSLKVMDKSTQRMLRLINQLLEFRKMQNNKLALSLEETDVMAFLYEIFLSFNDAAESKNMDFKFLPSVASYKMFIDKGYLDKVTYNLLSNAFKYTPSGGKVTFSVTVDEAKKQLVISVADSGVGIPKEKRNELFKRFMQSSFSGSSVGVGLHLTHELVCVHKGTIVYTENEGGGSIFTVSLPTDISVYEEKDFLIPHNVLLEEEEVHHAAVLAEEISAQEGGVELPSAPLNKRKVLIIEDDNDVREFLK
;
A
#
# COMPACT_ATOMS: atom_id res chain seq x y z
N MET A 1 -75.85 30.37 -21.09
CA MET A 1 -74.67 31.02 -20.45
C MET A 1 -73.70 31.44 -21.54
N ASP A 2 -73.42 32.71 -21.64
CA ASP A 2 -72.53 33.23 -22.73
C ASP A 2 -71.12 32.61 -22.54
N ASN A 3 -70.52 32.32 -23.65
CA ASN A 3 -69.22 31.63 -23.74
C ASN A 3 -69.21 30.14 -23.35
N TYR A 4 -70.40 29.54 -23.11
CA TYR A 4 -70.53 28.12 -22.81
C TYR A 4 -71.62 27.46 -23.66
N ASP A 5 -72.85 28.01 -23.64
CA ASP A 5 -74.00 27.51 -24.40
C ASP A 5 -74.14 28.27 -25.74
N LYS A 6 -74.38 27.59 -26.84
CA LYS A 6 -74.61 28.20 -28.18
C LYS A 6 -76.04 28.72 -28.31
N GLU A 7 -76.96 28.13 -27.55
CA GLU A 7 -78.42 28.46 -27.66
C GLU A 7 -79.01 28.57 -26.23
N TRP A 8 -80.25 29.11 -26.17
CA TRP A 8 -80.99 29.11 -24.91
C TRP A 8 -81.41 27.70 -24.53
N SER A 9 -81.26 27.38 -23.19
CA SER A 9 -81.71 26.11 -22.67
C SER A 9 -83.24 25.99 -22.81
N ILE A 10 -83.72 24.75 -22.95
CA ILE A 10 -85.14 24.44 -22.93
C ILE A 10 -85.78 24.98 -21.62
N PRO A 11 -86.94 25.65 -21.71
CA PRO A 11 -87.64 26.15 -20.54
C PRO A 11 -87.88 25.05 -19.54
N SER A 12 -87.58 25.30 -18.25
CA SER A 12 -87.73 24.35 -17.18
C SER A 12 -88.41 25.04 -16.02
N SER A 13 -89.29 24.34 -15.32
CA SER A 13 -89.83 24.75 -14.05
C SER A 13 -88.83 24.59 -12.85
N LEU A 14 -87.65 24.04 -13.11
CA LEU A 14 -86.62 23.85 -12.08
C LEU A 14 -85.86 25.17 -11.87
N ASN A 15 -85.72 25.54 -10.63
CA ASN A 15 -85.07 26.77 -10.21
C ASN A 15 -83.56 26.67 -10.09
N PHE A 16 -82.88 25.70 -10.84
CA PHE A 16 -81.43 25.54 -10.82
C PHE A 16 -80.93 25.29 -12.24
N ALA A 17 -79.68 25.75 -12.46
CA ALA A 17 -78.90 25.43 -13.65
C ALA A 17 -77.57 24.85 -13.19
N ALA A 18 -77.21 23.64 -13.72
CA ALA A 18 -76.00 22.96 -13.34
C ALA A 18 -74.97 23.01 -14.49
N TYR A 19 -73.82 23.60 -14.24
CA TYR A 19 -72.69 23.64 -15.14
C TYR A 19 -71.51 22.87 -14.55
N LYS A 20 -70.94 21.95 -15.33
CA LYS A 20 -69.82 21.13 -14.91
C LYS A 20 -68.57 21.50 -15.73
N ASN A 21 -67.42 21.42 -15.07
CA ASN A 21 -66.09 21.60 -15.70
C ASN A 21 -65.94 22.97 -16.43
N LEU A 22 -66.41 24.06 -15.81
CA LEU A 22 -66.17 25.41 -16.37
C LEU A 22 -64.66 25.70 -16.38
N ALA A 23 -64.13 26.04 -17.57
CA ALA A 23 -62.78 26.50 -17.69
C ALA A 23 -62.59 27.85 -16.97
N PRO A 24 -61.38 28.17 -16.47
CA PRO A 24 -61.11 29.49 -15.89
C PRO A 24 -61.48 30.59 -16.90
N GLY A 25 -62.28 31.54 -16.46
CA GLY A 25 -62.77 32.62 -17.31
C GLY A 25 -63.93 33.37 -16.73
N THR A 26 -64.48 34.34 -17.45
CA THR A 26 -65.63 35.11 -17.09
C THR A 26 -66.82 34.70 -17.95
N TYR A 27 -67.89 34.30 -17.30
CA TYR A 27 -69.15 33.86 -17.93
C TYR A 27 -70.27 34.79 -17.53
N LYS A 28 -71.25 34.95 -18.43
CA LYS A 28 -72.50 35.70 -18.13
C LYS A 28 -73.67 34.75 -18.23
N LEU A 29 -74.27 34.42 -17.10
CA LEU A 29 -75.52 33.67 -17.08
C LEU A 29 -76.66 34.64 -17.27
N ARG A 30 -77.37 34.50 -18.39
CA ARG A 30 -78.62 35.27 -18.70
C ARG A 30 -79.80 34.40 -18.41
N VAL A 31 -80.74 34.95 -17.61
CA VAL A 31 -81.94 34.26 -17.16
C VAL A 31 -83.15 35.10 -17.64
N LYS A 32 -84.08 34.47 -18.36
CA LYS A 32 -85.34 35.00 -18.67
C LYS A 32 -86.43 34.20 -18.03
N ALA A 33 -87.49 34.88 -17.57
CA ALA A 33 -88.71 34.23 -17.02
C ALA A 33 -89.86 34.38 -18.00
N CYS A 34 -90.74 33.37 -18.04
CA CYS A 34 -92.02 33.48 -18.73
C CYS A 34 -93.15 33.35 -17.74
N ASN A 35 -94.31 33.96 -18.02
CA ASN A 35 -95.50 33.83 -17.22
C ASN A 35 -96.23 32.48 -17.48
N GLY A 36 -97.18 32.09 -16.69
CA GLY A 36 -97.94 30.83 -16.81
C GLY A 36 -98.69 30.64 -18.19
N VAL A 37 -98.73 31.65 -19.04
CA VAL A 37 -99.37 31.64 -20.33
C VAL A 37 -98.34 31.57 -21.49
N GLY A 38 -97.02 31.41 -21.15
CA GLY A 38 -95.99 31.26 -22.18
C GLY A 38 -95.42 32.57 -22.77
N VAL A 39 -95.74 33.73 -22.23
CA VAL A 39 -95.21 35.03 -22.64
C VAL A 39 -93.93 35.32 -21.88
N TRP A 40 -92.85 35.55 -22.65
CA TRP A 40 -91.48 35.84 -22.11
C TRP A 40 -91.41 37.31 -21.70
N GLY A 41 -90.83 37.55 -20.58
CA GLY A 41 -90.55 38.88 -20.06
C GLY A 41 -89.39 39.54 -20.88
N ASP A 42 -89.54 40.88 -21.16
CA ASP A 42 -88.49 41.63 -21.85
C ASP A 42 -87.24 41.90 -21.02
N LYS A 43 -87.31 41.68 -19.73
CA LYS A 43 -86.17 41.90 -18.82
C LYS A 43 -85.35 40.64 -18.64
N GLU A 44 -84.06 40.74 -18.98
CA GLU A 44 -83.09 39.71 -18.73
C GLU A 44 -82.34 39.99 -17.41
N THR A 45 -82.18 38.97 -16.55
CA THR A 45 -81.29 39.05 -15.39
C THR A 45 -79.93 38.45 -15.79
N VAL A 46 -78.85 39.22 -15.65
CA VAL A 46 -77.49 38.80 -16.02
C VAL A 46 -76.69 38.64 -14.77
N LEU A 47 -76.20 37.41 -14.51
CA LEU A 47 -75.27 37.08 -13.41
C LEU A 47 -73.85 36.86 -14.01
N LYS A 48 -72.88 37.61 -13.55
CA LYS A 48 -71.47 37.46 -13.90
C LYS A 48 -70.84 36.41 -13.00
N ILE A 49 -70.31 35.31 -13.59
CA ILE A 49 -69.63 34.22 -12.90
C ILE A 49 -68.15 34.30 -13.32
N ILE A 50 -67.25 34.42 -12.30
CA ILE A 50 -65.78 34.43 -12.54
C ILE A 50 -65.24 33.14 -11.97
N VAL A 51 -64.69 32.30 -12.85
CA VAL A 51 -63.96 31.06 -12.48
C VAL A 51 -62.48 31.37 -12.47
N VAL A 52 -61.90 31.41 -11.28
CA VAL A 52 -60.46 31.66 -11.10
C VAL A 52 -59.67 30.39 -11.33
N PRO A 53 -58.50 30.43 -12.04
CA PRO A 53 -57.62 29.29 -12.15
C PRO A 53 -57.04 28.92 -10.80
N PRO A 54 -56.76 27.59 -10.57
CA PRO A 54 -56.06 27.19 -9.37
C PRO A 54 -54.67 27.81 -9.34
N PHE A 55 -54.13 28.07 -8.12
CA PHE A 55 -52.88 28.84 -7.91
C PHE A 55 -51.67 28.28 -8.69
N TRP A 56 -51.59 26.92 -8.89
CA TRP A 56 -50.50 26.26 -9.59
C TRP A 56 -50.55 26.45 -11.13
N LYS A 57 -51.66 26.99 -11.69
CA LYS A 57 -51.82 27.32 -13.11
C LYS A 57 -51.82 28.86 -13.36
N THR A 58 -51.41 29.63 -12.38
CA THR A 58 -51.25 31.07 -12.54
C THR A 58 -49.93 31.40 -13.27
N THR A 59 -49.86 32.52 -13.95
CA THR A 59 -48.67 33.02 -14.63
C THR A 59 -47.45 33.09 -13.67
N TRP A 60 -47.70 33.51 -12.43
CA TRP A 60 -46.67 33.57 -11.40
C TRP A 60 -46.12 32.20 -11.01
N ALA A 61 -46.96 31.17 -10.95
CA ALA A 61 -46.53 29.82 -10.67
C ALA A 61 -45.56 29.30 -11.76
N PHE A 62 -45.82 29.58 -13.00
CA PHE A 62 -44.91 29.21 -14.11
C PHE A 62 -43.52 29.91 -14.01
N PHE A 63 -43.51 31.18 -13.60
CA PHE A 63 -42.22 31.87 -13.36
C PHE A 63 -41.45 31.22 -12.19
N ILE A 64 -42.13 30.84 -11.07
CA ILE A 64 -41.49 30.14 -9.96
C ILE A 64 -40.94 28.79 -10.43
N TYR A 65 -41.69 28.02 -11.22
CA TYR A 65 -41.22 26.73 -11.75
C TYR A 65 -40.00 26.92 -12.65
N ALA A 66 -39.99 27.92 -13.54
CA ALA A 66 -38.84 28.22 -14.40
C ALA A 66 -37.58 28.56 -13.58
N ILE A 67 -37.71 29.34 -12.52
CA ILE A 67 -36.62 29.68 -11.62
C ILE A 67 -36.11 28.41 -10.88
N LEU A 68 -37.00 27.58 -10.34
CA LEU A 68 -36.63 26.35 -9.67
C LEU A 68 -35.88 25.37 -10.58
N ILE A 69 -36.37 25.21 -11.84
CA ILE A 69 -35.69 24.39 -12.84
C ILE A 69 -34.32 24.98 -13.17
N GLY A 70 -34.20 26.30 -13.35
CA GLY A 70 -32.93 26.98 -13.61
C GLY A 70 -31.93 26.77 -12.47
N VAL A 71 -32.39 26.90 -11.23
CA VAL A 71 -31.54 26.65 -10.04
C VAL A 71 -31.12 25.17 -9.97
N ALA A 72 -32.05 24.24 -10.20
CA ALA A 72 -31.75 22.83 -10.20
C ALA A 72 -30.71 22.46 -11.27
N LEU A 73 -30.87 22.98 -12.49
CA LEU A 73 -29.90 22.79 -13.58
C LEU A 73 -28.53 23.39 -13.22
N TYR A 74 -28.51 24.59 -12.64
CA TYR A 74 -27.25 25.23 -12.21
C TYR A 74 -26.53 24.40 -11.14
N ILE A 75 -27.26 23.92 -10.12
CA ILE A 75 -26.68 23.08 -9.06
C ILE A 75 -26.13 21.78 -9.67
N THR A 76 -26.92 21.11 -10.53
CA THR A 76 -26.50 19.87 -11.18
C THR A 76 -25.26 20.07 -12.03
N PHE A 77 -25.21 21.14 -12.82
CA PHE A 77 -24.04 21.49 -13.65
C PHE A 77 -22.81 21.75 -12.79
N ARG A 78 -22.95 22.49 -11.68
CA ARG A 78 -21.87 22.78 -10.74
C ARG A 78 -21.34 21.50 -10.10
N LEU A 79 -22.22 20.63 -9.57
CA LEU A 79 -21.82 19.35 -8.98
C LEU A 79 -21.11 18.46 -10.00
N MET A 80 -21.61 18.37 -11.23
CA MET A 80 -20.99 17.57 -12.28
C MET A 80 -19.59 18.11 -12.63
N ARG A 81 -19.42 19.41 -12.68
CA ARG A 81 -18.10 20.04 -12.93
C ARG A 81 -17.11 19.75 -11.80
N ASP A 82 -17.54 19.89 -10.54
CA ASP A 82 -16.70 19.64 -9.40
C ASP A 82 -16.31 18.16 -9.29
N PHE A 83 -17.25 17.25 -9.58
CA PHE A 83 -17.00 15.82 -9.66
C PHE A 83 -15.99 15.45 -10.76
N ASN A 84 -16.14 16.03 -11.96
CA ASN A 84 -15.20 15.79 -13.05
C ASN A 84 -13.80 16.33 -12.75
N THR A 85 -13.68 17.50 -12.12
CA THR A 85 -12.36 18.05 -11.73
C THR A 85 -11.68 17.18 -10.68
N LEU A 86 -12.42 16.68 -9.68
CA LEU A 86 -11.90 15.75 -8.67
C LEU A 86 -11.45 14.44 -9.31
N ARG A 87 -12.28 13.87 -10.19
CA ARG A 87 -11.96 12.63 -10.92
C ARG A 87 -10.69 12.77 -11.76
N ASN A 88 -10.56 13.88 -12.48
CA ASN A 88 -9.36 14.15 -13.28
C ASN A 88 -8.11 14.30 -12.41
N ARG A 89 -8.19 14.97 -11.26
CA ARG A 89 -7.07 15.07 -10.31
C ARG A 89 -6.61 13.70 -9.82
N ILE A 90 -7.55 12.85 -9.40
CA ILE A 90 -7.25 11.48 -8.95
C ILE A 90 -6.61 10.66 -10.09
N GLN A 91 -7.09 10.81 -11.31
CA GLN A 91 -6.55 10.09 -12.46
C GLN A 91 -5.13 10.54 -12.81
N VAL A 92 -4.87 11.85 -12.81
CA VAL A 92 -3.52 12.40 -13.04
C VAL A 92 -2.55 11.96 -11.94
N GLU A 93 -2.98 11.98 -10.68
CA GLU A 93 -2.17 11.51 -9.56
C GLU A 93 -1.82 10.03 -9.67
N LYS A 94 -2.79 9.18 -10.05
CA LYS A 94 -2.55 7.76 -10.33
C LYS A 94 -1.56 7.56 -11.48
N GLN A 95 -1.75 8.24 -12.61
CA GLN A 95 -0.84 8.16 -13.74
C GLN A 95 0.58 8.60 -13.37
N LEU A 96 0.72 9.71 -12.65
CA LEU A 96 2.02 10.18 -12.17
C LEU A 96 2.70 9.15 -11.28
N THR A 97 1.93 8.48 -10.42
CA THR A 97 2.44 7.40 -9.56
C THR A 97 2.89 6.21 -10.39
N GLU A 98 2.11 5.78 -11.38
CA GLU A 98 2.46 4.69 -12.30
C GLU A 98 3.72 5.03 -13.12
N TYR A 99 3.82 6.23 -13.69
CA TYR A 99 5.03 6.67 -14.39
C TYR A 99 6.27 6.65 -13.51
N LYS A 100 6.17 7.16 -12.28
CA LYS A 100 7.27 7.09 -11.31
C LYS A 100 7.67 5.64 -11.03
N LEU A 101 6.71 4.74 -10.91
CA LEU A 101 6.96 3.32 -10.65
C LEU A 101 7.67 2.63 -11.83
N VAL A 102 7.22 2.83 -13.06
CA VAL A 102 7.87 2.28 -14.26
C VAL A 102 9.28 2.83 -14.42
N PHE A 103 9.45 4.14 -14.25
CA PHE A 103 10.74 4.80 -14.32
C PHE A 103 11.77 4.21 -13.34
N PHE A 104 11.40 4.06 -12.06
CA PHE A 104 12.31 3.50 -11.07
C PHE A 104 12.67 2.02 -11.33
N THR A 105 11.77 1.23 -11.94
CA THR A 105 12.11 -0.16 -12.30
C THR A 105 13.13 -0.23 -13.41
N ASN A 106 12.85 0.50 -14.47
CA ASN A 106 13.73 0.47 -15.63
C ASN A 106 15.14 0.97 -15.24
N ILE A 107 15.20 2.08 -14.47
CA ILE A 107 16.48 2.58 -13.95
C ILE A 107 17.17 1.55 -13.05
N SER A 108 16.43 0.86 -12.18
CA SER A 108 17.03 -0.13 -11.28
C SER A 108 17.63 -1.31 -12.06
N HIS A 109 16.95 -1.80 -13.10
CA HIS A 109 17.50 -2.84 -13.98
C HIS A 109 18.71 -2.33 -14.76
N GLU A 110 18.64 -1.12 -15.33
CA GLU A 110 19.74 -0.54 -16.07
C GLU A 110 20.97 -0.22 -15.20
N PHE A 111 20.80 0.01 -13.91
CA PHE A 111 21.93 0.16 -12.99
C PHE A 111 22.45 -1.16 -12.43
N ARG A 112 21.62 -2.18 -12.27
CA ARG A 112 22.04 -3.49 -11.75
C ARG A 112 23.07 -4.12 -12.68
N THR A 113 22.81 -4.17 -13.98
CA THR A 113 23.67 -4.79 -14.98
C THR A 113 25.11 -4.26 -14.96
N PRO A 114 25.38 -2.94 -15.11
CA PRO A 114 26.76 -2.44 -15.07
C PRO A 114 27.42 -2.61 -13.69
N LEU A 115 26.68 -2.53 -12.60
CA LEU A 115 27.23 -2.75 -11.27
C LEU A 115 27.62 -4.20 -11.04
N THR A 116 26.84 -5.17 -11.52
CA THR A 116 27.17 -6.60 -11.47
C THR A 116 28.44 -6.89 -12.30
N LEU A 117 28.59 -6.27 -13.48
CA LEU A 117 29.79 -6.37 -14.27
C LEU A 117 31.01 -5.77 -13.56
N ILE A 118 30.88 -4.62 -12.93
CA ILE A 118 31.95 -4.01 -12.14
C ILE A 118 32.34 -4.92 -10.97
N GLN A 119 31.36 -5.47 -10.23
CA GLN A 119 31.59 -6.38 -9.12
C GLN A 119 32.33 -7.63 -9.59
N GLY A 120 31.87 -8.29 -10.65
CA GLY A 120 32.54 -9.47 -11.21
C GLY A 120 33.95 -9.17 -11.72
N ALA A 121 34.20 -7.99 -12.30
CA ALA A 121 35.55 -7.57 -12.69
C ALA A 121 36.47 -7.37 -11.47
N LEU A 122 35.96 -6.76 -10.39
CA LEU A 122 36.67 -6.59 -9.12
C LEU A 122 37.01 -7.94 -8.49
N GLU A 123 36.05 -8.88 -8.42
CA GLU A 123 36.28 -10.24 -7.92
C GLU A 123 37.31 -10.98 -8.73
N LYS A 124 37.25 -10.89 -10.07
CA LYS A 124 38.26 -11.51 -10.96
C LYS A 124 39.66 -10.93 -10.74
N MET A 125 39.76 -9.62 -10.50
CA MET A 125 41.06 -8.98 -10.16
C MET A 125 41.56 -9.43 -8.78
N GLN A 126 40.67 -9.58 -7.78
CA GLN A 126 41.05 -10.05 -6.46
C GLN A 126 41.53 -11.53 -6.45
N ARG A 127 40.85 -12.40 -7.25
CA ARG A 127 41.23 -13.83 -7.39
C ARG A 127 42.50 -14.05 -8.22
N GLY A 128 42.89 -13.08 -9.08
CA GLY A 128 44.00 -13.23 -10.06
C GLY A 128 45.41 -13.19 -9.46
N GLY A 129 45.63 -13.00 -8.17
CA GLY A 129 46.87 -13.10 -7.41
C GLY A 129 47.94 -12.06 -7.75
N LYS A 130 48.56 -11.44 -6.73
CA LYS A 130 49.62 -10.39 -6.77
C LYS A 130 49.11 -8.98 -7.05
N ILE A 131 48.07 -8.56 -6.30
CA ILE A 131 47.68 -7.14 -6.29
C ILE A 131 48.70 -6.39 -5.40
N PRO A 132 49.30 -5.30 -5.91
CA PRO A 132 50.13 -4.42 -5.07
C PRO A 132 49.31 -3.92 -3.88
N LYS A 133 49.93 -3.86 -2.69
CA LYS A 133 49.26 -3.45 -1.45
C LYS A 133 48.55 -2.10 -1.57
N GLU A 134 49.09 -1.19 -2.36
CA GLU A 134 48.49 0.14 -2.63
C GLU A 134 47.21 0.06 -3.46
N MET A 135 47.10 -0.91 -4.39
CA MET A 135 45.89 -1.13 -5.18
C MET A 135 44.83 -1.95 -4.42
N ALA A 136 45.23 -2.82 -3.51
CA ALA A 136 44.32 -3.69 -2.75
C ALA A 136 43.29 -2.84 -1.93
N TYR A 137 43.75 -1.74 -1.34
CA TYR A 137 42.86 -0.82 -0.63
C TYR A 137 41.82 -0.16 -1.57
N SER A 138 42.25 0.33 -2.73
CA SER A 138 41.37 0.96 -3.73
C SER A 138 40.36 -0.01 -4.30
N LEU A 139 40.76 -1.26 -4.58
CA LEU A 139 39.85 -2.32 -5.04
C LEU A 139 38.83 -2.68 -3.97
N LYS A 140 39.22 -2.78 -2.70
CA LYS A 140 38.29 -3.03 -1.58
C LYS A 140 37.27 -1.89 -1.42
N VAL A 141 37.70 -0.63 -1.60
CA VAL A 141 36.80 0.53 -1.56
C VAL A 141 35.82 0.51 -2.74
N MET A 142 36.28 0.16 -3.95
CA MET A 142 35.41 0.05 -5.13
C MET A 142 34.37 -1.06 -4.95
N ASP A 143 34.81 -2.25 -4.52
CA ASP A 143 33.93 -3.39 -4.26
C ASP A 143 32.85 -3.01 -3.23
N LYS A 144 33.24 -2.47 -2.09
CA LYS A 144 32.31 -2.01 -1.05
C LYS A 144 31.32 -0.94 -1.57
N SER A 145 31.77 -0.07 -2.47
CA SER A 145 30.90 0.96 -3.06
C SER A 145 29.90 0.36 -4.05
N THR A 146 30.34 -0.62 -4.86
CA THR A 146 29.51 -1.34 -5.82
C THR A 146 28.42 -2.15 -5.11
N GLN A 147 28.80 -2.91 -4.10
CA GLN A 147 27.86 -3.66 -3.26
C GLN A 147 26.85 -2.74 -2.55
N ARG A 148 27.30 -1.57 -2.08
CA ARG A 148 26.41 -0.57 -1.50
C ARG A 148 25.38 -0.06 -2.51
N MET A 149 25.79 0.20 -3.77
CA MET A 149 24.89 0.64 -4.84
C MET A 149 23.88 -0.44 -5.18
N LEU A 150 24.31 -1.71 -5.34
CA LEU A 150 23.42 -2.84 -5.58
C LEU A 150 22.37 -2.98 -4.47
N ARG A 151 22.77 -2.87 -3.20
CA ARG A 151 21.82 -2.87 -2.08
C ARG A 151 20.79 -1.75 -2.17
N LEU A 152 21.21 -0.53 -2.51
CA LEU A 152 20.30 0.60 -2.65
C LEU A 152 19.28 0.38 -3.76
N ILE A 153 19.71 -0.20 -4.87
CA ILE A 153 18.85 -0.54 -6.01
C ILE A 153 17.82 -1.61 -5.62
N ASN A 154 18.28 -2.68 -4.96
CA ASN A 154 17.39 -3.75 -4.50
C ASN A 154 16.37 -3.23 -3.47
N GLN A 155 16.78 -2.40 -2.51
CA GLN A 155 15.87 -1.74 -1.57
C GLN A 155 14.83 -0.85 -2.28
N LEU A 156 15.22 -0.17 -3.36
CA LEU A 156 14.31 0.64 -4.17
C LEU A 156 13.29 -0.23 -4.91
N LEU A 157 13.70 -1.37 -5.44
CA LEU A 157 12.83 -2.34 -6.10
C LEU A 157 11.83 -2.98 -5.12
N GLU A 158 12.28 -3.37 -3.93
CA GLU A 158 11.40 -3.89 -2.87
C GLU A 158 10.38 -2.84 -2.42
N PHE A 159 10.83 -1.62 -2.19
CA PHE A 159 9.95 -0.50 -1.89
C PHE A 159 8.86 -0.31 -2.96
N ARG A 160 9.20 -0.55 -4.24
CA ARG A 160 8.25 -0.51 -5.33
C ARG A 160 7.22 -1.63 -5.29
N LYS A 161 7.66 -2.89 -5.02
CA LYS A 161 6.74 -4.04 -4.85
C LYS A 161 5.69 -3.72 -3.77
N MET A 162 6.09 -3.04 -2.69
CA MET A 162 5.20 -2.55 -1.64
C MET A 162 4.16 -1.52 -2.11
N GLN A 163 4.59 -0.51 -2.86
CA GLN A 163 3.68 0.57 -3.30
C GLN A 163 2.54 0.08 -4.21
N ASN A 164 2.77 -1.01 -4.93
CA ASN A 164 1.79 -1.58 -5.86
C ASN A 164 0.78 -2.52 -5.20
N ASN A 165 0.73 -2.62 -3.86
CA ASN A 165 -0.05 -3.65 -3.15
C ASN A 165 0.18 -5.08 -3.70
N LYS A 166 1.35 -5.33 -4.27
CA LYS A 166 1.74 -6.62 -4.85
C LYS A 166 2.52 -7.51 -3.87
N LEU A 167 2.58 -7.12 -2.60
CA LEU A 167 3.07 -8.01 -1.56
C LEU A 167 1.99 -9.09 -1.34
N ALA A 168 2.13 -10.19 -2.04
CA ALA A 168 1.36 -11.39 -1.78
C ALA A 168 2.14 -12.26 -0.81
N LEU A 169 1.46 -12.87 0.15
CA LEU A 169 2.06 -13.89 1.02
C LEU A 169 2.23 -15.18 0.23
N SER A 170 3.26 -15.93 0.60
CA SER A 170 3.54 -17.27 0.12
C SER A 170 3.79 -18.17 1.33
N LEU A 171 2.71 -18.49 2.04
CA LEU A 171 2.77 -19.23 3.31
C LEU A 171 3.09 -20.69 3.07
N GLU A 172 4.09 -21.21 3.79
CA GLU A 172 4.45 -22.63 3.82
C GLU A 172 4.61 -23.11 5.25
N GLU A 173 4.31 -24.39 5.50
CA GLU A 173 4.51 -24.99 6.81
C GLU A 173 6.00 -25.07 7.13
N THR A 174 6.42 -24.41 8.21
CA THR A 174 7.83 -24.28 8.56
C THR A 174 8.03 -24.46 10.06
N ASP A 175 9.10 -25.16 10.45
CA ASP A 175 9.61 -25.10 11.80
C ASP A 175 10.32 -23.76 12.01
N VAL A 176 9.58 -22.81 12.61
CA VAL A 176 10.04 -21.43 12.75
C VAL A 176 11.24 -21.33 13.71
N MET A 177 11.36 -22.23 14.69
CA MET A 177 12.49 -22.20 15.63
C MET A 177 13.79 -22.59 14.93
N ALA A 178 13.78 -23.67 14.15
CA ALA A 178 14.93 -24.08 13.34
C ALA A 178 15.31 -22.99 12.32
N PHE A 179 14.33 -22.42 11.63
CA PHE A 179 14.55 -21.36 10.64
C PHE A 179 15.19 -20.11 11.26
N LEU A 180 14.68 -19.62 12.39
CA LEU A 180 15.23 -18.45 13.08
C LEU A 180 16.59 -18.73 13.72
N TYR A 181 16.87 -19.97 14.10
CA TYR A 181 18.18 -20.39 14.58
C TYR A 181 19.24 -20.35 13.47
N GLU A 182 18.91 -20.73 12.24
CA GLU A 182 19.82 -20.58 11.09
C GLU A 182 20.19 -19.11 10.83
N ILE A 183 19.21 -18.20 10.92
CA ILE A 183 19.48 -16.76 10.82
C ILE A 183 20.38 -16.29 11.99
N PHE A 184 20.12 -16.74 13.21
CA PHE A 184 20.99 -16.43 14.35
C PHE A 184 22.44 -16.87 14.10
N LEU A 185 22.67 -18.08 13.60
CA LEU A 185 24.00 -18.59 13.32
C LEU A 185 24.75 -17.73 12.30
N SER A 186 24.06 -17.14 11.33
CA SER A 186 24.69 -16.28 10.31
C SER A 186 25.30 -14.99 10.85
N PHE A 187 24.96 -14.61 12.10
CA PHE A 187 25.51 -13.42 12.77
C PHE A 187 26.63 -13.75 13.80
N ASN A 188 26.97 -15.03 14.01
CA ASN A 188 27.97 -15.41 15.02
C ASN A 188 29.36 -14.82 14.73
N ASP A 189 29.82 -14.89 13.47
CA ASP A 189 31.12 -14.33 13.09
C ASP A 189 31.18 -12.83 13.34
N ALA A 190 30.07 -12.14 13.06
CA ALA A 190 29.93 -10.72 13.35
C ALA A 190 29.95 -10.40 14.85
N ALA A 191 29.34 -11.26 15.67
CA ALA A 191 29.34 -11.14 17.11
C ALA A 191 30.75 -11.33 17.69
N GLU A 192 31.48 -12.34 17.20
CA GLU A 192 32.86 -12.61 17.58
C GLU A 192 33.79 -11.47 17.20
N SER A 193 33.71 -10.97 15.95
CA SER A 193 34.57 -9.90 15.47
C SER A 193 34.40 -8.58 16.26
N LYS A 194 33.22 -8.33 16.80
CA LYS A 194 32.90 -7.18 17.62
C LYS A 194 32.96 -7.45 19.11
N ASN A 195 33.32 -8.69 19.51
CA ASN A 195 33.35 -9.15 20.92
C ASN A 195 32.01 -8.89 21.65
N MET A 196 30.88 -9.18 20.99
CA MET A 196 29.53 -8.94 21.47
C MET A 196 28.95 -10.17 22.18
N ASP A 197 28.20 -9.97 23.27
CA ASP A 197 27.41 -11.04 23.91
C ASP A 197 26.11 -11.24 23.11
N PHE A 198 26.13 -12.20 22.17
CA PHE A 198 24.99 -12.51 21.31
C PHE A 198 24.33 -13.82 21.74
N LYS A 199 23.02 -13.76 22.05
CA LYS A 199 22.29 -14.92 22.62
C LYS A 199 20.99 -15.14 21.86
N PHE A 200 20.68 -16.44 21.58
CA PHE A 200 19.41 -16.90 21.11
C PHE A 200 18.62 -17.57 22.23
N LEU A 201 17.39 -17.12 22.49
CA LEU A 201 16.53 -17.57 23.57
C LEU A 201 15.17 -18.02 23.08
N PRO A 202 15.03 -19.24 22.54
CA PRO A 202 13.74 -19.79 22.15
C PRO A 202 12.97 -20.30 23.36
N SER A 203 11.63 -20.12 23.41
CA SER A 203 10.78 -20.67 24.48
C SER A 203 10.51 -22.17 24.34
N VAL A 204 10.61 -22.69 23.12
CA VAL A 204 10.42 -24.12 22.79
C VAL A 204 11.47 -24.54 21.76
N ALA A 205 11.77 -25.85 21.70
CA ALA A 205 12.80 -26.37 20.79
C ALA A 205 12.36 -26.39 19.31
N SER A 206 11.08 -26.58 19.05
CA SER A 206 10.49 -26.67 17.71
C SER A 206 9.05 -26.17 17.75
N TYR A 207 8.64 -25.45 16.72
CA TYR A 207 7.26 -25.01 16.56
C TYR A 207 6.93 -24.85 15.07
N LYS A 208 5.97 -25.63 14.58
CA LYS A 208 5.51 -25.57 13.19
C LYS A 208 4.36 -24.61 13.04
N MET A 209 4.48 -23.71 12.08
CA MET A 209 3.41 -22.78 11.68
C MET A 209 3.53 -22.43 10.20
N PHE A 210 2.50 -21.81 9.66
CA PHE A 210 2.52 -21.28 8.29
C PHE A 210 3.10 -19.88 8.27
N ILE A 211 4.20 -19.70 7.54
CA ILE A 211 4.90 -18.41 7.39
C ILE A 211 5.42 -18.26 5.95
N ASP A 212 5.60 -17.02 5.53
CA ASP A 212 6.42 -16.69 4.36
C ASP A 212 7.87 -16.55 4.82
N LYS A 213 8.70 -17.57 4.49
CA LYS A 213 10.12 -17.61 4.89
C LYS A 213 10.89 -16.41 4.38
N GLY A 214 10.67 -16.02 3.10
CA GLY A 214 11.39 -14.90 2.49
C GLY A 214 11.11 -13.57 3.18
N TYR A 215 9.86 -13.35 3.61
CA TYR A 215 9.52 -12.13 4.35
C TYR A 215 10.00 -12.18 5.80
N LEU A 216 9.88 -13.35 6.46
CA LEU A 216 10.38 -13.49 7.84
C LEU A 216 11.90 -13.36 7.91
N ASP A 217 12.64 -13.89 6.94
CA ASP A 217 14.08 -13.70 6.80
C ASP A 217 14.43 -12.22 6.76
N LYS A 218 13.82 -11.46 5.84
CA LYS A 218 14.05 -10.01 5.68
C LYS A 218 13.73 -9.22 6.95
N VAL A 219 12.62 -9.54 7.62
CA VAL A 219 12.23 -8.91 8.90
C VAL A 219 13.30 -9.16 9.97
N THR A 220 13.63 -10.42 10.20
CA THR A 220 14.57 -10.83 11.25
C THR A 220 15.96 -10.29 10.97
N TYR A 221 16.43 -10.43 9.73
CA TYR A 221 17.73 -9.94 9.30
C TYR A 221 17.86 -8.42 9.49
N ASN A 222 16.85 -7.64 9.08
CA ASN A 222 16.87 -6.19 9.25
C ASN A 222 16.91 -5.77 10.74
N LEU A 223 16.19 -6.46 11.61
CA LEU A 223 16.20 -6.18 13.05
C LEU A 223 17.56 -6.51 13.66
N LEU A 224 18.11 -7.70 13.36
CA LEU A 224 19.44 -8.11 13.86
C LEU A 224 20.55 -7.19 13.32
N SER A 225 20.57 -6.91 12.02
CA SER A 225 21.53 -6.00 11.39
C SER A 225 21.51 -4.61 12.03
N ASN A 226 20.32 -4.07 12.37
CA ASN A 226 20.19 -2.82 13.09
C ASN A 226 20.76 -2.93 14.51
N ALA A 227 20.45 -4.00 15.26
CA ALA A 227 20.99 -4.23 16.59
C ALA A 227 22.52 -4.26 16.56
N PHE A 228 23.13 -5.03 15.64
CA PHE A 228 24.58 -5.11 15.48
C PHE A 228 25.22 -3.79 15.03
N LYS A 229 24.52 -3.00 14.23
CA LYS A 229 25.00 -1.70 13.72
C LYS A 229 25.06 -0.63 14.81
N TYR A 230 24.04 -0.60 15.67
CA TYR A 230 23.88 0.47 16.66
C TYR A 230 24.39 0.10 18.04
N THR A 231 24.83 -1.14 18.24
CA THR A 231 25.50 -1.59 19.46
C THR A 231 27.01 -1.48 19.31
N PRO A 232 27.70 -0.82 20.23
CA PRO A 232 29.14 -0.74 20.22
C PRO A 232 29.80 -2.11 20.51
N SER A 233 31.07 -2.27 20.13
CA SER A 233 31.84 -3.47 20.44
C SER A 233 31.83 -3.75 21.94
N GLY A 234 31.72 -5.04 22.33
CA GLY A 234 31.56 -5.47 23.72
C GLY A 234 30.13 -5.33 24.25
N GLY A 235 29.17 -4.85 23.46
CA GLY A 235 27.77 -4.75 23.85
C GLY A 235 27.03 -6.08 23.81
N LYS A 236 25.73 -6.03 24.11
CA LYS A 236 24.88 -7.22 24.19
C LYS A 236 23.73 -7.15 23.22
N VAL A 237 23.45 -8.26 22.48
CA VAL A 237 22.28 -8.45 21.65
C VAL A 237 21.59 -9.75 22.05
N THR A 238 20.29 -9.68 22.33
CA THR A 238 19.49 -10.85 22.70
C THR A 238 18.38 -11.03 21.67
N PHE A 239 18.36 -12.19 21.03
CA PHE A 239 17.35 -12.61 20.10
C PHE A 239 16.44 -13.66 20.77
N SER A 240 15.22 -13.30 21.14
CA SER A 240 14.28 -14.18 21.82
C SER A 240 13.07 -14.49 20.93
N VAL A 241 12.61 -15.74 21.02
CA VAL A 241 11.44 -16.22 20.26
C VAL A 241 10.53 -16.96 21.23
N THR A 242 9.30 -16.46 21.38
CA THR A 242 8.32 -17.00 22.33
C THR A 242 7.01 -17.32 21.63
N VAL A 243 6.43 -18.48 21.93
CA VAL A 243 5.08 -18.84 21.51
C VAL A 243 4.10 -18.49 22.63
N ASP A 244 3.21 -17.54 22.38
CA ASP A 244 2.11 -17.18 23.29
C ASP A 244 0.85 -17.93 22.83
N GLU A 245 0.60 -19.10 23.42
CA GLU A 245 -0.55 -19.94 23.07
C GLU A 245 -1.89 -19.28 23.44
N ALA A 246 -1.91 -18.46 24.51
CA ALA A 246 -3.13 -17.80 24.95
C ALA A 246 -3.59 -16.73 23.94
N LYS A 247 -2.64 -16.03 23.34
CA LYS A 247 -2.91 -15.02 22.29
C LYS A 247 -2.81 -15.59 20.88
N LYS A 248 -2.42 -16.86 20.73
CA LYS A 248 -2.14 -17.50 19.45
C LYS A 248 -1.16 -16.66 18.60
N GLN A 249 -0.03 -16.30 19.19
CA GLN A 249 0.98 -15.47 18.55
C GLN A 249 2.37 -16.03 18.73
N LEU A 250 3.18 -15.93 17.67
CA LEU A 250 4.62 -16.03 17.73
C LEU A 250 5.17 -14.63 18.00
N VAL A 251 5.96 -14.48 19.06
CA VAL A 251 6.60 -13.22 19.44
C VAL A 251 8.10 -13.34 19.23
N ILE A 252 8.63 -12.52 18.33
CA ILE A 252 10.07 -12.41 18.02
C ILE A 252 10.55 -11.09 18.60
N SER A 253 11.57 -11.10 19.44
CA SER A 253 12.11 -9.89 20.04
C SER A 253 13.63 -9.82 19.87
N VAL A 254 14.11 -8.67 19.40
CA VAL A 254 15.53 -8.34 19.30
C VAL A 254 15.80 -7.18 20.24
N ALA A 255 16.56 -7.46 21.30
CA ALA A 255 16.96 -6.48 22.29
C ALA A 255 18.45 -6.17 22.14
N ASP A 256 18.82 -4.90 22.08
CA ASP A 256 20.19 -4.42 22.00
C ASP A 256 20.54 -3.52 23.20
N SER A 257 21.83 -3.41 23.49
CA SER A 257 22.36 -2.45 24.46
C SER A 257 23.03 -1.25 23.81
N GLY A 258 22.53 -0.85 22.67
CA GLY A 258 23.09 0.23 21.85
C GLY A 258 22.70 1.63 22.33
N VAL A 259 22.81 2.59 21.42
CA VAL A 259 22.54 4.02 21.71
C VAL A 259 21.06 4.35 21.92
N GLY A 260 20.15 3.41 21.63
CA GLY A 260 18.71 3.62 21.72
C GLY A 260 18.18 4.62 20.69
N ILE A 261 16.89 5.00 20.83
CA ILE A 261 16.20 5.90 19.91
C ILE A 261 15.64 7.09 20.69
N PRO A 262 15.99 8.33 20.30
CA PRO A 262 15.49 9.56 20.93
C PRO A 262 13.95 9.60 20.93
N LYS A 263 13.35 10.12 22.01
CA LYS A 263 11.89 10.16 22.21
C LYS A 263 11.16 10.84 21.06
N GLU A 264 11.74 11.91 20.53
CA GLU A 264 11.16 12.71 19.43
C GLU A 264 11.04 11.91 18.12
N LYS A 265 11.88 10.89 17.93
CA LYS A 265 11.91 10.06 16.70
C LYS A 265 11.08 8.77 16.81
N ARG A 266 10.64 8.38 18.00
CA ARG A 266 9.94 7.09 18.23
C ARG A 266 8.63 6.97 17.46
N ASN A 267 7.84 8.04 17.38
CA ASN A 267 6.56 8.06 16.68
C ASN A 267 6.70 8.01 15.14
N GLU A 268 7.91 8.13 14.65
CA GLU A 268 8.20 8.18 13.21
C GLU A 268 9.05 7.00 12.72
N LEU A 269 9.42 6.07 13.61
CA LEU A 269 10.35 4.97 13.33
C LEU A 269 9.98 4.11 12.12
N PHE A 270 8.69 3.89 11.93
CA PHE A 270 8.15 3.07 10.85
C PHE A 270 7.67 3.90 9.65
N LYS A 271 7.84 5.26 9.69
CA LYS A 271 7.55 6.12 8.55
C LYS A 271 8.66 6.04 7.50
N ARG A 272 8.30 6.34 6.26
CA ARG A 272 9.20 6.31 5.10
C ARG A 272 10.34 7.31 5.24
N PHE A 273 11.56 6.90 4.84
CA PHE A 273 12.75 7.77 4.75
C PHE A 273 13.25 8.38 6.08
N MET A 274 12.94 7.76 7.20
CA MET A 274 13.52 8.18 8.47
C MET A 274 14.98 7.77 8.57
N GLN A 275 15.89 8.75 8.49
CA GLN A 275 17.31 8.56 8.75
C GLN A 275 17.63 8.89 10.20
N SER A 276 18.33 7.98 10.89
CA SER A 276 19.00 8.35 12.12
C SER A 276 20.20 9.23 11.80
N SER A 277 20.31 10.39 12.43
CA SER A 277 21.38 11.37 12.23
C SER A 277 22.78 10.84 12.59
N PHE A 278 22.89 9.60 13.10
CA PHE A 278 24.12 9.03 13.63
C PHE A 278 24.94 8.18 12.65
N SER A 279 24.41 7.81 11.48
CA SER A 279 25.19 7.10 10.47
C SER A 279 24.69 7.41 9.08
N GLY A 280 25.50 8.11 8.29
CA GLY A 280 25.22 8.52 6.90
C GLY A 280 25.09 7.37 5.87
N SER A 281 24.88 6.13 6.29
CA SER A 281 24.94 4.96 5.41
C SER A 281 23.64 4.17 5.24
N SER A 282 22.52 4.60 5.82
CA SER A 282 21.24 3.89 5.62
C SER A 282 20.16 4.82 5.06
N VAL A 283 19.42 4.34 4.06
CA VAL A 283 18.39 5.11 3.33
C VAL A 283 17.11 5.35 4.17
N GLY A 284 17.00 4.74 5.37
CA GLY A 284 15.81 4.87 6.22
C GLY A 284 14.60 4.09 5.71
N VAL A 285 14.79 3.07 4.87
CA VAL A 285 13.72 2.24 4.29
C VAL A 285 13.51 0.94 5.07
N GLY A 286 14.55 0.42 5.76
CA GLY A 286 14.53 -0.91 6.37
C GLY A 286 13.41 -1.13 7.40
N LEU A 287 13.26 -0.25 8.40
CA LEU A 287 12.21 -0.39 9.41
C LEU A 287 10.80 -0.20 8.85
N HIS A 288 10.64 0.67 7.86
CA HIS A 288 9.36 0.80 7.16
C HIS A 288 9.02 -0.48 6.40
N LEU A 289 9.98 -1.06 5.65
CA LEU A 289 9.78 -2.34 4.98
C LEU A 289 9.44 -3.45 5.98
N THR A 290 10.18 -3.55 7.10
CA THR A 290 9.88 -4.50 8.18
C THR A 290 8.45 -4.36 8.67
N HIS A 291 7.98 -3.15 8.92
CA HIS A 291 6.61 -2.88 9.34
C HIS A 291 5.58 -3.38 8.31
N GLU A 292 5.79 -3.07 7.03
CA GLU A 292 4.86 -3.50 5.96
C GLU A 292 4.83 -5.03 5.81
N LEU A 293 5.98 -5.71 5.83
CA LEU A 293 6.07 -7.17 5.76
C LEU A 293 5.36 -7.84 6.96
N VAL A 294 5.51 -7.28 8.15
CA VAL A 294 4.79 -7.73 9.35
C VAL A 294 3.30 -7.49 9.23
N CYS A 295 2.88 -6.34 8.70
CA CYS A 295 1.46 -6.04 8.45
C CYS A 295 0.83 -6.99 7.42
N VAL A 296 1.55 -7.36 6.34
CA VAL A 296 1.09 -8.34 5.36
C VAL A 296 0.86 -9.70 6.02
N HIS A 297 1.73 -10.12 6.96
CA HIS A 297 1.53 -11.30 7.82
C HIS A 297 0.43 -11.12 8.88
N LYS A 298 -0.37 -10.05 8.83
CA LYS A 298 -1.41 -9.73 9.83
C LYS A 298 -0.84 -9.58 11.26
N GLY A 299 0.46 -9.32 11.36
CA GLY A 299 1.19 -9.14 12.62
C GLY A 299 1.32 -7.69 13.03
N THR A 300 2.06 -7.47 14.10
CA THR A 300 2.39 -6.14 14.62
C THR A 300 3.87 -6.06 15.00
N ILE A 301 4.45 -4.86 14.84
CA ILE A 301 5.80 -4.56 15.31
C ILE A 301 5.77 -3.36 16.27
N VAL A 302 6.46 -3.49 17.39
CA VAL A 302 6.52 -2.47 18.44
C VAL A 302 7.97 -2.21 18.82
N TYR A 303 8.28 -0.97 19.13
CA TYR A 303 9.54 -0.53 19.74
C TYR A 303 9.33 -0.22 21.21
N THR A 304 10.24 -0.69 22.06
CA THR A 304 10.36 -0.29 23.46
C THR A 304 11.82 0.03 23.79
N GLU A 305 12.03 0.86 24.81
CA GLU A 305 13.36 1.16 25.33
C GLU A 305 13.87 0.01 26.18
N ASN A 306 15.13 -0.40 26.02
CA ASN A 306 15.73 -1.45 26.83
C ASN A 306 16.17 -0.90 28.19
N GLU A 307 15.95 -1.67 29.26
CA GLU A 307 16.41 -1.33 30.60
C GLU A 307 17.94 -1.25 30.62
N GLY A 308 18.48 -0.09 31.00
CA GLY A 308 19.92 0.18 30.95
C GLY A 308 20.45 0.80 29.66
N GLY A 309 19.58 1.12 28.71
CA GLY A 309 19.89 1.72 27.41
C GLY A 309 19.83 0.73 26.27
N GLY A 310 19.54 1.24 25.08
CA GLY A 310 19.37 0.44 23.86
C GLY A 310 17.93 0.35 23.38
N SER A 311 17.67 -0.60 22.48
CA SER A 311 16.36 -0.77 21.82
C SER A 311 15.86 -2.20 21.99
N ILE A 312 14.54 -2.35 22.03
CA ILE A 312 13.86 -3.63 21.90
C ILE A 312 12.84 -3.49 20.78
N PHE A 313 12.99 -4.29 19.74
CA PHE A 313 11.99 -4.43 18.67
C PHE A 313 11.27 -5.77 18.85
N THR A 314 9.96 -5.73 18.97
CA THR A 314 9.11 -6.91 19.17
C THR A 314 8.14 -7.04 17.99
N VAL A 315 8.21 -8.17 17.30
CA VAL A 315 7.31 -8.57 16.22
C VAL A 315 6.38 -9.66 16.74
N SER A 316 5.09 -9.50 16.55
CA SER A 316 4.07 -10.50 16.89
C SER A 316 3.36 -10.96 15.64
N LEU A 317 3.41 -12.25 15.33
CA LEU A 317 2.77 -12.87 14.16
C LEU A 317 1.67 -13.83 14.63
N PRO A 318 0.48 -13.86 13.97
CA PRO A 318 -0.56 -14.82 14.32
C PRO A 318 -0.12 -16.24 13.97
N THR A 319 -0.38 -17.20 14.87
CA THR A 319 -0.17 -18.63 14.63
C THR A 319 -1.44 -19.33 14.14
N ASP A 320 -2.59 -18.66 14.21
CA ASP A 320 -3.87 -19.19 13.77
C ASP A 320 -3.99 -19.08 12.24
N ILE A 321 -4.06 -20.20 11.57
CA ILE A 321 -4.20 -20.30 10.11
C ILE A 321 -5.49 -19.63 9.59
N SER A 322 -6.54 -19.55 10.41
CA SER A 322 -7.83 -18.98 10.04
C SER A 322 -7.80 -17.48 9.74
N VAL A 323 -6.71 -16.80 10.11
CA VAL A 323 -6.50 -15.37 9.86
C VAL A 323 -6.13 -15.11 8.39
N TYR A 324 -5.64 -16.12 7.67
CA TYR A 324 -5.15 -16.03 6.31
C TYR A 324 -6.19 -16.51 5.29
N GLU A 325 -6.11 -15.98 4.07
CA GLU A 325 -6.97 -16.38 2.97
C GLU A 325 -6.31 -17.52 2.15
N GLU A 326 -7.10 -18.31 1.42
CA GLU A 326 -6.61 -19.42 0.61
C GLU A 326 -5.54 -19.00 -0.42
N LYS A 327 -5.64 -17.79 -0.95
CA LYS A 327 -4.65 -17.21 -1.87
C LYS A 327 -3.28 -16.90 -1.23
N ASP A 328 -3.20 -16.85 0.10
CA ASP A 328 -1.98 -16.52 0.85
C ASP A 328 -1.07 -17.76 1.01
N PHE A 329 -1.57 -18.96 0.68
CA PHE A 329 -0.82 -20.19 0.76
C PHE A 329 -0.10 -20.48 -0.56
N LEU A 330 1.09 -21.05 -0.44
CA LEU A 330 1.87 -21.51 -1.57
C LEU A 330 1.08 -22.60 -2.30
N ILE A 331 0.45 -22.26 -3.42
CA ILE A 331 -0.02 -23.24 -4.38
C ILE A 331 1.25 -23.80 -5.02
N PRO A 332 1.50 -25.12 -4.98
CA PRO A 332 2.66 -25.69 -5.66
C PRO A 332 2.46 -25.53 -7.17
N HIS A 333 2.81 -24.38 -7.66
CA HIS A 333 2.97 -24.12 -9.08
C HIS A 333 4.46 -24.25 -9.36
N ASN A 334 4.82 -24.96 -10.41
CA ASN A 334 6.19 -25.03 -10.96
C ASN A 334 6.71 -23.61 -11.23
N VAL A 335 7.08 -22.90 -10.20
CA VAL A 335 7.81 -21.67 -10.30
C VAL A 335 9.27 -22.06 -10.27
N LEU A 336 9.91 -21.85 -11.39
CA LEU A 336 11.36 -21.72 -11.47
C LEU A 336 11.77 -20.76 -10.34
N LEU A 337 12.34 -21.33 -9.29
CA LEU A 337 12.89 -20.60 -8.16
C LEU A 337 13.93 -19.63 -8.71
N GLU A 338 13.69 -18.36 -8.60
CA GLU A 338 14.74 -17.36 -8.64
C GLU A 338 15.67 -17.66 -7.45
N GLU A 339 16.79 -18.33 -7.72
CA GLU A 339 17.85 -18.70 -6.78
C GLU A 339 18.58 -17.47 -6.15
N GLU A 340 18.01 -16.28 -6.25
CA GLU A 340 18.62 -15.05 -5.74
C GLU A 340 18.56 -14.89 -4.21
N GLU A 341 17.75 -15.69 -3.48
CA GLU A 341 17.49 -15.41 -2.05
C GLU A 341 18.49 -16.05 -1.07
N VAL A 342 19.15 -17.14 -1.45
CA VAL A 342 20.14 -17.82 -0.59
C VAL A 342 21.48 -17.09 -0.53
N HIS A 343 21.75 -16.21 -1.49
CA HIS A 343 23.04 -15.49 -1.58
C HIS A 343 23.15 -14.28 -0.65
N HIS A 344 22.01 -13.77 -0.12
CA HIS A 344 22.01 -12.56 0.70
C HIS A 344 22.62 -12.75 2.10
N ALA A 345 22.38 -13.89 2.74
CA ALA A 345 22.92 -14.19 4.06
C ALA A 345 24.44 -14.45 4.02
N ALA A 346 24.93 -15.14 2.97
CA ALA A 346 26.33 -15.45 2.81
C ALA A 346 27.20 -14.22 2.50
N VAL A 347 26.71 -13.32 1.65
CA VAL A 347 27.44 -12.10 1.25
C VAL A 347 27.58 -11.10 2.40
N LEU A 348 26.63 -11.04 3.32
CA LEU A 348 26.68 -10.12 4.44
C LEU A 348 27.45 -10.66 5.65
N ALA A 349 27.50 -11.98 5.84
CA ALA A 349 28.43 -12.61 6.78
C ALA A 349 29.88 -12.34 6.39
N GLU A 350 30.21 -12.41 5.09
CA GLU A 350 31.53 -12.01 4.58
C GLU A 350 31.83 -10.50 4.76
N GLU A 351 30.81 -9.62 4.63
CA GLU A 351 31.04 -8.17 4.80
C GLU A 351 31.35 -7.76 6.25
N ILE A 352 30.84 -8.51 7.23
CA ILE A 352 31.09 -8.23 8.65
C ILE A 352 32.43 -8.82 9.09
N SER A 353 32.82 -9.99 8.53
CA SER A 353 34.09 -10.66 8.85
C SER A 353 35.31 -10.07 8.13
N ALA A 354 35.14 -9.40 7.00
CA ALA A 354 36.23 -8.82 6.22
C ALA A 354 36.86 -7.55 6.81
N GLN A 355 36.53 -7.16 8.04
CA GLN A 355 37.15 -6.00 8.70
C GLN A 355 38.49 -6.32 9.40
N GLU A 356 38.85 -7.59 9.64
CA GLU A 356 40.17 -7.94 10.22
C GLU A 356 40.69 -9.30 9.71
N GLY A 357 41.86 -9.26 9.08
CA GLY A 357 42.91 -10.28 9.04
C GLY A 357 42.57 -11.65 8.45
N GLY A 358 43.23 -11.95 7.34
CA GLY A 358 43.14 -13.19 6.60
C GLY A 358 43.45 -14.46 7.42
N VAL A 359 42.62 -15.47 7.17
CA VAL A 359 42.91 -16.88 7.44
C VAL A 359 42.58 -17.67 6.16
N GLU A 360 43.55 -18.37 5.63
CA GLU A 360 43.41 -19.30 4.50
C GLU A 360 42.59 -20.52 4.93
N LEU A 361 41.49 -20.79 4.18
CA LEU A 361 40.73 -22.04 4.28
C LEU A 361 41.15 -23.04 3.22
N PRO A 362 41.20 -24.34 3.51
CA PRO A 362 41.67 -25.37 2.59
C PRO A 362 40.62 -25.66 1.50
N SER A 363 41.07 -25.73 0.25
CA SER A 363 40.27 -26.01 -0.93
C SER A 363 39.80 -27.47 -0.98
N ALA A 364 38.48 -27.67 -0.95
CA ALA A 364 37.83 -28.93 -1.31
C ALA A 364 37.59 -29.02 -2.84
N PRO A 365 37.63 -30.21 -3.46
CA PRO A 365 37.55 -30.35 -4.93
C PRO A 365 36.13 -30.07 -5.43
N LEU A 366 36.00 -29.08 -6.29
CA LEU A 366 34.77 -28.68 -6.97
C LEU A 366 34.27 -29.76 -7.95
N ASN A 367 33.15 -30.34 -7.63
CA ASN A 367 32.40 -31.17 -8.55
C ASN A 367 31.77 -30.24 -9.62
N LYS A 368 32.20 -30.39 -10.88
CA LYS A 368 31.73 -29.52 -11.99
C LYS A 368 30.26 -29.77 -12.28
N ARG A 369 29.38 -28.91 -11.73
CA ARG A 369 27.98 -28.84 -12.13
C ARG A 369 27.86 -28.01 -13.41
N LYS A 370 27.08 -28.49 -14.38
CA LYS A 370 26.76 -27.72 -15.59
C LYS A 370 25.63 -26.78 -15.21
N VAL A 371 25.85 -25.48 -15.35
CA VAL A 371 24.82 -24.43 -15.12
C VAL A 371 24.39 -23.92 -16.49
N LEU A 372 23.09 -23.87 -16.75
CA LEU A 372 22.53 -23.22 -17.92
C LEU A 372 22.25 -21.77 -17.55
N ILE A 373 22.92 -20.83 -18.23
CA ILE A 373 22.73 -19.40 -18.03
C ILE A 373 21.87 -18.88 -19.18
N ILE A 374 20.74 -18.29 -18.88
CA ILE A 374 19.85 -17.59 -19.82
C ILE A 374 19.95 -16.11 -19.51
N GLU A 375 20.60 -15.36 -20.39
CA GLU A 375 20.85 -13.92 -20.26
C GLU A 375 20.60 -13.24 -21.61
N ASP A 376 19.83 -12.16 -21.60
CA ASP A 376 19.47 -11.39 -22.81
C ASP A 376 20.51 -10.31 -23.15
N ASP A 377 21.29 -9.85 -22.17
CA ASP A 377 22.37 -8.91 -22.36
C ASP A 377 23.63 -9.62 -22.87
N ASN A 378 24.17 -9.18 -24.04
CA ASN A 378 25.32 -9.78 -24.67
C ASN A 378 26.63 -9.62 -23.89
N ASP A 379 26.81 -8.47 -23.22
CA ASP A 379 27.99 -8.16 -22.42
C ASP A 379 28.04 -8.99 -21.14
N VAL A 380 26.88 -9.18 -20.48
CA VAL A 380 26.75 -10.07 -19.32
C VAL A 380 26.97 -11.53 -19.72
N ARG A 381 26.43 -11.97 -20.86
CA ARG A 381 26.62 -13.33 -21.39
C ARG A 381 28.07 -13.65 -21.74
N GLU A 382 28.82 -12.69 -22.27
CA GLU A 382 30.25 -12.86 -22.59
C GLU A 382 31.10 -12.89 -21.32
N PHE A 383 30.71 -12.15 -20.29
CA PHE A 383 31.37 -12.15 -18.98
C PHE A 383 31.18 -13.46 -18.20
N LEU A 384 30.02 -14.12 -18.33
CA LEU A 384 29.68 -15.37 -17.64
C LEU A 384 30.23 -16.65 -18.31
N LYS A 385 30.81 -16.56 -19.49
CA LYS A 385 31.56 -17.65 -20.17
C LYS A 385 32.95 -17.82 -19.58
#